data_15d8b0785919818852e2ad711334527a
#
_entry.id   15d8b0785919818852e2ad711334527a
#
_cell.length_a   1.000
_cell.length_b   1.000
_cell.length_c   1.000
_cell.angle_alpha   90.00
_cell.angle_beta   90.00
_cell.angle_gamma   90.00
#
_symmetry.space_group_name_H-M   'P 1'
#
loop_
_entity.id
_entity.type
_entity.pdbx_description
1 polymer ?
#
loop_
_entity_poly.entity_id
_entity_poly.type
_entity_poly.pdbx_seq_one_letter_code
_entity_poly.pdbx_strand_id
1 'polypeptide(L)'
;MSLRITALLPITLIASTAIAQKAPIQITADLSDAPRKVYHAEIDIPVKAGVVSLTTPQWIPGNHRPTGPVSDITGVVFTANGKPLTWRRDDQDLYQYHVTVPAGVTTLHAHLDCIVTSRVTQKMAVLEWEKLLLYPANTPVREIPIQPSVTVPKGWGIGTALTPTDGYDPQHPAGGT
;
A
#
# COMPACT_ATOMS: atom_id res chain seq x y z
N MET A 1 -24.43 -66.44 27.70
CA MET A 1 -25.12 -65.21 27.20
C MET A 1 -24.17 -64.04 27.35
N SER A 2 -23.49 -63.66 26.27
CA SER A 2 -22.41 -62.64 26.31
C SER A 2 -22.92 -61.34 25.74
N LEU A 3 -22.99 -60.28 26.55
CA LEU A 3 -23.46 -58.96 26.17
C LEU A 3 -22.26 -58.12 25.65
N ARG A 4 -22.25 -57.81 24.34
CA ARG A 4 -21.26 -56.92 23.74
C ARG A 4 -21.81 -55.48 23.75
N ILE A 5 -21.18 -54.62 24.52
CA ILE A 5 -21.46 -53.17 24.53
C ILE A 5 -20.54 -52.50 23.53
N THR A 6 -21.11 -52.00 22.43
CA THR A 6 -20.38 -51.17 21.45
C THR A 6 -20.50 -49.69 21.85
N ALA A 7 -19.41 -49.13 22.30
CA ALA A 7 -19.36 -47.69 22.62
C ALA A 7 -19.12 -46.89 21.33
N LEU A 8 -20.09 -46.08 20.92
CA LEU A 8 -19.94 -45.07 19.88
C LEU A 8 -19.27 -43.81 20.48
N LEU A 9 -18.03 -43.54 20.09
CA LEU A 9 -17.40 -42.23 20.39
C LEU A 9 -17.95 -41.16 19.44
N PRO A 10 -18.40 -40.02 19.94
CA PRO A 10 -18.78 -38.91 19.09
C PRO A 10 -17.50 -38.25 18.51
N ILE A 11 -17.37 -38.19 17.19
CA ILE A 11 -16.35 -37.42 16.50
C ILE A 11 -16.78 -35.97 16.53
N THR A 12 -16.17 -35.16 17.40
CA THR A 12 -16.39 -33.71 17.42
C THR A 12 -15.60 -33.08 16.28
N LEU A 13 -16.32 -32.65 15.24
CA LEU A 13 -15.75 -31.93 14.12
C LEU A 13 -15.41 -30.47 14.59
N ILE A 14 -14.13 -30.20 14.85
CA ILE A 14 -13.65 -28.84 15.13
C ILE A 14 -13.61 -28.09 13.80
N ALA A 15 -14.63 -27.29 13.55
CA ALA A 15 -14.62 -26.35 12.43
C ALA A 15 -13.58 -25.25 12.74
N SER A 16 -12.42 -25.33 12.11
CA SER A 16 -11.45 -24.24 12.10
C SER A 16 -12.04 -23.08 11.32
N THR A 17 -12.46 -22.03 12.02
CA THR A 17 -12.80 -20.75 11.39
C THR A 17 -11.49 -20.13 10.88
N ALA A 18 -11.19 -20.31 9.61
CA ALA A 18 -10.14 -19.56 8.95
C ALA A 18 -10.56 -18.05 9.00
N ILE A 19 -9.83 -17.26 9.78
CA ILE A 19 -9.95 -15.80 9.72
C ILE A 19 -9.51 -15.42 8.32
N ALA A 20 -10.43 -14.96 7.48
CA ALA A 20 -10.11 -14.48 6.14
C ALA A 20 -9.13 -13.30 6.29
N GLN A 21 -7.88 -13.53 5.88
CA GLN A 21 -6.87 -12.48 5.90
C GLN A 21 -7.28 -11.39 4.91
N LYS A 22 -7.29 -10.15 5.39
CA LYS A 22 -7.60 -8.97 4.57
C LYS A 22 -6.57 -8.87 3.44
N ALA A 23 -7.02 -8.73 2.20
CA ALA A 23 -6.10 -8.58 1.06
C ALA A 23 -5.22 -7.34 1.27
N PRO A 24 -3.88 -7.44 1.03
CA PRO A 24 -2.98 -6.32 1.22
C PRO A 24 -3.19 -5.23 0.15
N ILE A 25 -2.90 -3.99 0.52
CA ILE A 25 -2.66 -2.93 -0.45
C ILE A 25 -1.33 -3.23 -1.11
N GLN A 26 -1.32 -3.31 -2.44
CA GLN A 26 -0.08 -3.42 -3.22
C GLN A 26 0.39 -2.01 -3.55
N ILE A 27 1.65 -1.69 -3.32
CA ILE A 27 2.23 -0.41 -3.71
C ILE A 27 3.55 -0.64 -4.44
N THR A 28 3.66 -0.07 -5.62
CA THR A 28 4.90 -0.03 -6.40
C THR A 28 5.40 1.41 -6.45
N ALA A 29 6.57 1.66 -5.85
CA ALA A 29 7.25 2.94 -5.94
C ALA A 29 8.27 2.88 -7.09
N ASP A 30 8.14 3.76 -8.07
CA ASP A 30 9.14 3.93 -9.13
C ASP A 30 9.97 5.19 -8.86
N LEU A 31 11.25 4.97 -8.60
CA LEU A 31 12.24 5.99 -8.33
C LEU A 31 13.13 6.28 -9.55
N SER A 32 12.77 5.81 -10.74
CA SER A 32 13.56 6.05 -11.96
C SER A 32 13.81 7.53 -12.22
N ASP A 33 12.85 8.38 -11.85
CA ASP A 33 12.94 9.84 -11.94
C ASP A 33 13.42 10.53 -10.64
N ALA A 34 13.94 9.77 -9.67
CA ALA A 34 14.52 10.32 -8.46
C ALA A 34 15.58 11.42 -8.72
N PRO A 35 16.50 11.29 -9.73
CA PRO A 35 17.42 12.37 -10.08
C PRO A 35 16.72 13.68 -10.49
N ARG A 36 15.47 13.61 -10.93
CA ARG A 36 14.61 14.75 -11.28
C ARG A 36 13.72 15.22 -10.13
N LYS A 37 13.86 14.56 -8.97
CA LYS A 37 13.10 14.84 -7.74
C LYS A 37 11.62 14.48 -7.83
N VAL A 38 11.29 13.46 -8.58
CA VAL A 38 9.94 12.90 -8.67
C VAL A 38 9.98 11.41 -8.36
N TYR A 39 9.08 10.96 -7.51
CA TYR A 39 8.77 9.55 -7.30
C TYR A 39 7.36 9.30 -7.81
N HIS A 40 7.16 8.16 -8.45
CA HIS A 40 5.86 7.72 -8.92
C HIS A 40 5.37 6.54 -8.07
N ALA A 41 4.08 6.48 -7.82
CA ALA A 41 3.49 5.34 -7.13
C ALA A 41 2.26 4.82 -7.87
N GLU A 42 2.21 3.50 -7.99
CA GLU A 42 1.05 2.73 -8.43
C GLU A 42 0.54 1.92 -7.25
N ILE A 43 -0.73 2.07 -6.92
CA ILE A 43 -1.31 1.51 -5.70
C ILE A 43 -2.59 0.77 -6.04
N ASP A 44 -2.63 -0.52 -5.74
CA ASP A 44 -3.83 -1.34 -5.84
C ASP A 44 -4.45 -1.50 -4.46
N ILE A 45 -5.64 -0.95 -4.30
CA ILE A 45 -6.35 -0.86 -3.02
C ILE A 45 -7.57 -1.78 -3.08
N PRO A 46 -7.67 -2.81 -2.23
CA PRO A 46 -8.89 -3.59 -2.10
C PRO A 46 -10.05 -2.73 -1.60
N VAL A 47 -11.15 -2.71 -2.35
CA VAL A 47 -12.30 -1.86 -2.07
C VAL A 47 -13.62 -2.60 -2.22
N LYS A 48 -14.69 -1.95 -1.76
CA LYS A 48 -16.07 -2.31 -2.09
C LYS A 48 -16.69 -1.18 -2.91
N ALA A 49 -17.69 -1.52 -3.73
CA ALA A 49 -18.46 -0.53 -4.46
C ALA A 49 -19.11 0.50 -3.52
N GLY A 50 -19.23 1.73 -4.00
CA GLY A 50 -19.78 2.86 -3.26
C GLY A 50 -18.79 4.00 -3.09
N VAL A 51 -19.07 4.94 -2.20
CA VAL A 51 -18.15 6.02 -1.88
C VAL A 51 -17.05 5.49 -0.96
N VAL A 52 -15.83 5.56 -1.42
CA VAL A 52 -14.63 5.17 -0.66
C VAL A 52 -13.87 6.43 -0.26
N SER A 53 -13.56 6.55 1.03
CA SER A 53 -12.69 7.60 1.56
C SER A 53 -11.31 7.01 1.79
N LEU A 54 -10.31 7.60 1.14
CA LEU A 54 -8.90 7.27 1.29
C LEU A 54 -8.18 8.42 1.98
N THR A 55 -7.08 8.14 2.65
CA THR A 55 -6.25 9.16 3.29
C THR A 55 -4.78 8.90 3.04
N THR A 56 -3.99 9.97 2.98
CA THR A 56 -2.53 9.90 3.13
C THR A 56 -2.17 10.02 4.61
N PRO A 57 -0.99 9.55 5.05
CA PRO A 57 -0.53 9.75 6.42
C PRO A 57 -0.48 11.23 6.79
N GLN A 58 -1.18 11.61 7.85
CA GLN A 58 -1.20 12.98 8.35
C GLN A 58 -0.12 13.20 9.41
N TRP A 59 -0.01 12.26 10.34
CA TRP A 59 0.92 12.30 11.46
C TRP A 59 2.10 11.38 11.21
N ILE A 60 3.28 11.95 11.08
CA ILE A 60 4.51 11.20 10.83
C ILE A 60 5.23 11.00 12.16
N PRO A 61 5.65 9.78 12.52
CA PRO A 61 6.40 9.51 13.73
C PRO A 61 7.64 10.39 13.84
N GLY A 62 7.83 10.99 15.01
CA GLY A 62 8.93 11.96 15.25
C GLY A 62 8.60 13.42 14.91
N ASN A 63 7.48 13.69 14.26
CA ASN A 63 6.99 15.04 14.02
C ASN A 63 5.89 15.39 15.02
N HIS A 64 5.93 16.62 15.55
CA HIS A 64 5.00 17.09 16.58
C HIS A 64 3.79 17.88 16.02
N ARG A 65 3.51 17.71 14.73
CA ARG A 65 2.42 18.36 14.01
C ARG A 65 2.02 17.51 12.79
N PRO A 66 0.86 17.78 12.17
CA PRO A 66 0.47 17.10 10.93
C PRO A 66 1.37 17.59 9.77
N THR A 67 2.35 16.77 9.41
CA THR A 67 3.35 17.06 8.38
C THR A 67 3.36 16.06 7.24
N GLY A 68 2.25 15.34 7.06
CA GLY A 68 2.09 14.45 5.92
C GLY A 68 2.24 15.17 4.58
N PRO A 69 2.46 14.45 3.48
CA PRO A 69 2.96 14.98 2.22
C PRO A 69 1.89 15.66 1.34
N VAL A 70 0.92 16.36 1.93
CA VAL A 70 -0.21 16.96 1.18
C VAL A 70 0.26 17.91 0.08
N SER A 71 1.31 18.70 0.32
CA SER A 71 1.85 19.66 -0.65
C SER A 71 2.74 19.02 -1.70
N ASP A 72 3.24 17.81 -1.44
CA ASP A 72 4.21 17.15 -2.30
C ASP A 72 3.55 16.18 -3.27
N ILE A 73 2.31 15.77 -2.99
CA ILE A 73 1.54 14.84 -3.83
C ILE A 73 0.86 15.59 -4.97
N THR A 74 1.07 15.10 -6.18
CA THR A 74 0.49 15.61 -7.42
C THR A 74 0.10 14.45 -8.35
N GLY A 75 -0.46 14.75 -9.52
CA GLY A 75 -0.77 13.75 -10.54
C GLY A 75 -1.75 12.67 -10.13
N VAL A 76 -2.56 12.87 -9.09
CA VAL A 76 -3.45 11.83 -8.56
C VAL A 76 -4.52 11.45 -9.57
N VAL A 77 -4.55 10.17 -9.92
CA VAL A 77 -5.56 9.57 -10.79
C VAL A 77 -6.06 8.28 -10.15
N PHE A 78 -7.37 8.12 -10.10
CA PHE A 78 -8.00 6.86 -9.70
C PHE A 78 -8.63 6.19 -10.91
N THR A 79 -8.40 4.89 -11.06
CA THR A 79 -8.98 4.09 -12.12
C THR A 79 -9.60 2.80 -11.60
N ALA A 80 -10.61 2.32 -12.31
CA ALA A 80 -11.16 0.98 -12.11
C ALA A 80 -11.47 0.36 -13.46
N ASN A 81 -11.11 -0.90 -13.66
CA ASN A 81 -11.27 -1.60 -14.94
C ASN A 81 -10.71 -0.79 -16.13
N GLY A 82 -9.57 -0.11 -15.94
CA GLY A 82 -8.90 0.72 -16.93
C GLY A 82 -9.61 2.06 -17.27
N LYS A 83 -10.63 2.45 -16.51
CA LYS A 83 -11.34 3.72 -16.73
C LYS A 83 -11.10 4.69 -15.58
N PRO A 84 -10.80 5.97 -15.85
CA PRO A 84 -10.64 6.97 -14.81
C PRO A 84 -11.95 7.20 -14.05
N LEU A 85 -11.83 7.41 -12.75
CA LEU A 85 -12.94 7.72 -11.85
C LEU A 85 -12.88 9.17 -11.41
N THR A 86 -14.06 9.76 -11.21
CA THR A 86 -14.17 11.09 -10.60
C THR A 86 -13.86 10.98 -9.10
N TRP A 87 -13.07 11.90 -8.61
CA TRP A 87 -12.72 12.01 -7.20
C TRP A 87 -12.69 13.49 -6.77
N ARG A 88 -12.73 13.71 -5.47
CA ARG A 88 -12.54 15.03 -4.87
C ARG A 88 -11.71 14.93 -3.60
N ARG A 89 -11.00 15.98 -3.24
CA ARG A 89 -10.47 16.12 -1.87
C ARG A 89 -11.61 16.44 -0.91
N ASP A 90 -11.41 16.08 0.36
CA ASP A 90 -12.31 16.52 1.42
C ASP A 90 -12.14 18.04 1.63
N ASP A 91 -13.24 18.72 1.91
CA ASP A 91 -13.26 20.19 2.03
C ASP A 91 -12.68 20.68 3.37
N GLN A 92 -12.60 19.80 4.38
CA GLN A 92 -12.10 20.12 5.72
C GLN A 92 -10.79 19.41 6.04
N ASP A 93 -10.60 18.21 5.49
CA ASP A 93 -9.39 17.39 5.68
C ASP A 93 -8.66 17.15 4.37
N LEU A 94 -7.67 17.98 4.07
CA LEU A 94 -6.90 17.93 2.83
C LEU A 94 -6.12 16.62 2.63
N TYR A 95 -5.99 15.80 3.67
CA TYR A 95 -5.36 14.48 3.57
C TYR A 95 -6.29 13.42 2.99
N GLN A 96 -7.61 13.68 2.90
CA GLN A 96 -8.60 12.73 2.44
C GLN A 96 -9.03 12.94 0.99
N TYR A 97 -9.31 11.81 0.34
CA TYR A 97 -9.81 11.70 -1.02
C TYR A 97 -11.09 10.87 -1.03
N HIS A 98 -12.11 11.33 -1.75
CA HIS A 98 -13.37 10.62 -1.92
C HIS A 98 -13.50 10.17 -3.36
N VAL A 99 -13.68 8.86 -3.57
CA VAL A 99 -13.81 8.23 -4.88
C VAL A 99 -15.11 7.44 -4.92
N THR A 100 -15.90 7.59 -5.98
CA THR A 100 -17.08 6.73 -6.19
C THR A 100 -16.68 5.51 -7.00
N VAL A 101 -16.67 4.34 -6.35
CA VAL A 101 -16.29 3.06 -6.93
C VAL A 101 -17.52 2.38 -7.52
N PRO A 102 -17.52 2.00 -8.82
CA PRO A 102 -18.63 1.33 -9.47
C PRO A 102 -18.96 -0.05 -8.89
N ALA A 103 -20.19 -0.51 -9.12
CA ALA A 103 -20.60 -1.86 -8.75
C ALA A 103 -19.72 -2.92 -9.44
N GLY A 104 -19.41 -4.00 -8.71
CA GLY A 104 -18.59 -5.11 -9.21
C GLY A 104 -17.08 -4.86 -9.20
N VAL A 105 -16.62 -3.66 -8.84
CA VAL A 105 -15.18 -3.35 -8.66
C VAL A 105 -14.73 -3.78 -7.27
N THR A 106 -13.65 -4.56 -7.22
CA THR A 106 -13.04 -5.06 -5.97
C THR A 106 -11.66 -4.49 -5.71
N THR A 107 -11.05 -3.85 -6.73
CA THR A 107 -9.74 -3.20 -6.64
C THR A 107 -9.81 -1.84 -7.27
N LEU A 108 -9.40 -0.82 -6.53
CA LEU A 108 -9.21 0.53 -7.00
C LEU A 108 -7.73 0.73 -7.27
N HIS A 109 -7.38 1.14 -8.47
CA HIS A 109 -6.03 1.51 -8.83
C HIS A 109 -5.86 3.02 -8.66
N ALA A 110 -4.78 3.42 -7.97
CA ALA A 110 -4.42 4.81 -7.79
C ALA A 110 -2.99 5.05 -8.29
N HIS A 111 -2.83 6.06 -9.11
CA HIS A 111 -1.54 6.65 -9.47
C HIS A 111 -1.35 7.95 -8.72
N LEU A 112 -0.14 8.21 -8.26
CA LEU A 112 0.26 9.52 -7.75
C LEU A 112 1.74 9.77 -7.98
N ASP A 113 2.08 11.05 -8.11
CA ASP A 113 3.45 11.55 -8.13
C ASP A 113 3.77 12.26 -6.81
N CYS A 114 5.00 12.15 -6.36
CA CYS A 114 5.49 12.87 -5.19
C CYS A 114 6.73 13.69 -5.55
N ILE A 115 6.67 14.99 -5.31
CA ILE A 115 7.81 15.89 -5.47
C ILE A 115 8.69 15.79 -4.23
N VAL A 116 9.98 15.47 -4.43
CA VAL A 116 10.93 15.24 -3.36
C VAL A 116 11.97 16.34 -3.33
N THR A 117 11.94 17.20 -2.32
CA THR A 117 12.81 18.37 -2.22
C THR A 117 14.10 18.11 -1.45
N SER A 118 14.15 17.05 -0.64
CA SER A 118 15.30 16.73 0.22
C SER A 118 15.68 15.25 0.12
N ARG A 119 16.88 14.91 0.58
CA ARG A 119 17.41 13.53 0.63
C ARG A 119 17.41 12.82 -0.73
N VAL A 120 17.58 13.59 -1.80
CA VAL A 120 17.67 13.09 -3.17
C VAL A 120 18.77 13.83 -3.94
N THR A 121 19.58 13.07 -4.67
CA THR A 121 20.68 13.53 -5.53
C THR A 121 20.67 12.77 -6.84
N GLN A 122 21.65 13.01 -7.70
CA GLN A 122 21.85 12.24 -8.94
C GLN A 122 22.29 10.77 -8.71
N LYS A 123 22.65 10.41 -7.46
CA LYS A 123 23.22 9.08 -7.16
C LYS A 123 22.59 8.41 -5.94
N MET A 124 21.70 9.07 -5.25
CA MET A 124 21.09 8.57 -4.02
C MET A 124 19.69 9.17 -3.85
N ALA A 125 18.78 8.36 -3.34
CA ALA A 125 17.47 8.78 -2.91
C ALA A 125 17.11 8.08 -1.59
N VAL A 126 16.32 8.74 -0.76
CA VAL A 126 15.69 8.14 0.41
C VAL A 126 14.20 8.06 0.15
N LEU A 127 13.67 6.84 0.10
CA LEU A 127 12.24 6.61 0.02
C LEU A 127 11.66 6.54 1.43
N GLU A 128 10.83 7.50 1.75
CA GLU A 128 10.00 7.53 2.93
C GLU A 128 8.59 7.10 2.49
N TRP A 129 8.21 5.85 2.81
CA TRP A 129 6.98 5.22 2.29
C TRP A 129 5.72 6.01 2.58
N GLU A 130 5.67 6.73 3.70
CA GLU A 130 4.54 7.59 4.07
C GLU A 130 4.25 8.69 3.03
N LYS A 131 5.21 9.03 2.18
CA LYS A 131 5.03 10.01 1.10
C LYS A 131 4.21 9.49 -0.07
N LEU A 132 4.11 8.17 -0.20
CA LEU A 132 3.45 7.52 -1.33
C LEU A 132 2.20 6.75 -0.93
N LEU A 133 1.89 6.66 0.37
CA LEU A 133 0.80 5.82 0.86
C LEU A 133 -0.56 6.49 0.69
N LEU A 134 -1.50 5.70 0.17
CA LEU A 134 -2.95 5.93 0.24
C LEU A 134 -3.60 4.69 0.85
N TYR A 135 -4.47 4.88 1.84
CA TYR A 135 -5.15 3.79 2.50
C TYR A 135 -6.56 4.19 2.94
N PRO A 136 -7.46 3.23 3.22
CA PRO A 136 -8.82 3.54 3.65
C PRO A 136 -8.85 4.38 4.92
N ALA A 137 -9.52 5.53 4.86
CA ALA A 137 -9.78 6.36 6.02
C ALA A 137 -10.59 5.57 7.06
N ASN A 138 -10.49 5.95 8.33
CA ASN A 138 -11.20 5.33 9.45
C ASN A 138 -10.84 3.83 9.69
N THR A 139 -9.74 3.35 9.13
CA THR A 139 -9.20 2.02 9.42
C THR A 139 -7.93 2.18 10.28
N PRO A 140 -7.84 1.48 11.42
CA PRO A 140 -6.61 1.49 12.21
C PRO A 140 -5.42 1.04 11.35
N VAL A 141 -4.36 1.83 11.27
CA VAL A 141 -3.22 1.58 10.37
C VAL A 141 -2.55 0.23 10.61
N ARG A 142 -2.59 -0.28 11.85
CA ARG A 142 -2.06 -1.61 12.22
C ARG A 142 -2.84 -2.78 11.61
N GLU A 143 -4.05 -2.53 11.12
CA GLU A 143 -4.93 -3.54 10.50
C GLU A 143 -4.85 -3.53 8.97
N ILE A 144 -4.03 -2.66 8.41
CA ILE A 144 -3.88 -2.51 6.96
C ILE A 144 -2.61 -3.25 6.52
N PRO A 145 -2.72 -4.45 5.95
CA PRO A 145 -1.58 -5.11 5.36
C PRO A 145 -1.16 -4.37 4.10
N ILE A 146 0.14 -4.14 3.95
CA ILE A 146 0.73 -3.47 2.78
C ILE A 146 1.85 -4.34 2.26
N GLN A 147 1.90 -4.51 0.94
CA GLN A 147 2.98 -5.19 0.24
C GLN A 147 3.67 -4.18 -0.68
N PRO A 148 4.83 -3.66 -0.28
CA PRO A 148 5.57 -2.68 -1.06
C PRO A 148 6.51 -3.36 -2.06
N SER A 149 6.69 -2.72 -3.20
CA SER A 149 7.76 -2.99 -4.17
C SER A 149 8.39 -1.68 -4.62
N VAL A 150 9.65 -1.74 -5.08
CA VAL A 150 10.37 -0.54 -5.51
C VAL A 150 11.18 -0.81 -6.77
N THR A 151 11.11 0.14 -7.70
CA THR A 151 11.99 0.22 -8.87
C THR A 151 12.95 1.39 -8.68
N VAL A 152 14.23 1.18 -8.95
CA VAL A 152 15.26 2.21 -8.81
C VAL A 152 15.98 2.44 -10.14
N PRO A 153 16.67 3.59 -10.33
CA PRO A 153 17.46 3.84 -11.50
C PRO A 153 18.49 2.72 -11.77
N LYS A 154 18.77 2.44 -13.04
CA LYS A 154 19.74 1.41 -13.42
C LYS A 154 21.10 1.64 -12.73
N GLY A 155 21.61 0.57 -12.12
CA GLY A 155 22.90 0.58 -11.41
C GLY A 155 22.85 1.12 -9.98
N TRP A 156 21.66 1.43 -9.45
CA TRP A 156 21.50 1.76 -8.04
C TRP A 156 21.30 0.50 -7.20
N GLY A 157 21.87 0.48 -6.02
CA GLY A 157 21.59 -0.53 -5.00
C GLY A 157 20.48 -0.05 -4.06
N ILE A 158 19.89 -0.97 -3.31
CA ILE A 158 18.84 -0.70 -2.32
C ILE A 158 19.35 -1.09 -0.93
N GLY A 159 19.24 -0.18 0.03
CA GLY A 159 19.40 -0.46 1.46
C GLY A 159 18.05 -0.30 2.15
N THR A 160 17.58 -1.32 2.86
CA THR A 160 16.28 -1.30 3.52
C THR A 160 16.28 -2.10 4.82
N ALA A 161 15.44 -1.71 5.77
CA ALA A 161 15.14 -2.49 6.98
C ALA A 161 14.00 -3.51 6.77
N LEU A 162 13.29 -3.45 5.63
CA LEU A 162 12.28 -4.44 5.28
C LEU A 162 12.97 -5.74 4.83
N THR A 163 12.34 -6.87 5.12
CA THR A 163 12.82 -8.17 4.65
C THR A 163 12.40 -8.37 3.19
N PRO A 164 13.34 -8.47 2.24
CA PRO A 164 13.00 -8.76 0.85
C PRO A 164 12.36 -10.14 0.70
N THR A 165 11.38 -10.24 -0.18
CA THR A 165 10.66 -11.51 -0.45
C THR A 165 11.02 -12.12 -1.80
N ASP A 166 11.73 -11.38 -2.66
CA ASP A 166 12.09 -11.74 -4.04
C ASP A 166 13.54 -12.19 -4.21
N GLY A 167 14.25 -12.45 -3.09
CA GLY A 167 15.65 -12.86 -3.11
C GLY A 167 16.64 -11.72 -3.30
N TYR A 168 16.21 -10.47 -3.22
CA TYR A 168 17.11 -9.32 -3.23
C TYR A 168 18.15 -9.44 -2.08
N ASP A 169 19.44 -9.40 -2.43
CA ASP A 169 20.55 -9.34 -1.47
C ASP A 169 21.11 -7.92 -1.40
N PRO A 170 20.93 -7.20 -0.28
CA PRO A 170 21.44 -5.84 -0.14
C PRO A 170 22.97 -5.76 -0.14
N GLN A 171 23.68 -6.86 0.13
CA GLN A 171 25.16 -6.91 0.08
C GLN A 171 25.67 -7.14 -1.34
N HIS A 172 24.85 -7.73 -2.20
CA HIS A 172 25.13 -7.97 -3.60
C HIS A 172 23.96 -7.42 -4.43
N PRO A 173 23.77 -6.08 -4.48
CA PRO A 173 22.73 -5.51 -5.31
C PRO A 173 22.94 -5.99 -6.73
N ALA A 174 21.93 -6.62 -7.33
CA ALA A 174 22.00 -7.20 -8.65
C ALA A 174 22.60 -6.15 -9.59
N GLY A 175 23.83 -6.40 -9.98
CA GLY A 175 24.56 -5.53 -10.89
C GLY A 175 23.75 -5.45 -12.17
N GLY A 176 23.37 -4.24 -12.57
CA GLY A 176 22.76 -4.05 -13.87
C GLY A 176 23.72 -4.61 -14.92
N THR A 177 23.32 -5.71 -15.55
CA THR A 177 23.91 -6.15 -16.81
C THR A 177 23.41 -5.26 -17.94
#